data_6a9e8bb92114d7d1bf434efc0eab6099
#
_entry.id   6a9e8bb92114d7d1bf434efc0eab6099
#
_cell.length_a   1.000
_cell.length_b   1.000
_cell.length_c   1.000
_cell.angle_alpha   90.00
_cell.angle_beta   90.00
_cell.angle_gamma   90.00
#
_symmetry.space_group_name_H-M   'P 1'
#
loop_
_entity.id
_entity.type
_entity.pdbx_description
1 polymer ?
#
loop_
_entity_poly.entity_id
_entity_poly.type
_entity_poly.pdbx_seq_one_letter_code
_entity_poly.pdbx_strand_id
1 'polypeptide(L)'
;MELNAPEIIVRNEKRMLQESVDALLDNGRRGRAITGSNKRPLKSLADMIKGKQGRFRQNLLGKRVDYSGRSVIVVGPTLKLHQCGLPKKMALELFKPFVFGKLQNLELATTIKGAKRMVEREEPVVWDILADVIKEHPILLNRAPTLHRLGIQAFEPLLIEGKAIQLHPLVCKAYNADFDGDQMAVHVPLTLESQLACRALLMASNNILSPSNG
;
A
#
# COMPACT_ATOMS: atom_id res chain seq x y z
N MET A 1 -44.94 11.74 -26.19
CA MET A 1 -45.44 11.56 -27.56
C MET A 1 -46.95 11.65 -27.62
N GLU A 2 -47.65 11.60 -26.50
CA GLU A 2 -49.11 11.66 -26.41
C GLU A 2 -49.72 13.10 -26.48
N LEU A 3 -48.87 14.13 -26.49
CA LEU A 3 -49.29 15.55 -26.40
C LEU A 3 -49.42 16.28 -27.74
N ASN A 4 -49.51 15.60 -28.90
CA ASN A 4 -49.62 16.20 -30.25
C ASN A 4 -48.69 17.41 -30.47
N ALA A 5 -47.47 17.38 -29.96
CA ALA A 5 -46.51 18.45 -30.09
C ALA A 5 -46.02 18.55 -31.56
N PRO A 6 -45.68 19.76 -32.10
CA PRO A 6 -45.12 19.94 -33.40
C PRO A 6 -43.88 19.08 -33.64
N GLU A 7 -43.71 18.50 -34.82
CA GLU A 7 -42.65 17.57 -35.15
C GLU A 7 -41.23 18.12 -34.89
N ILE A 8 -41.03 19.43 -35.06
CA ILE A 8 -39.79 20.13 -34.78
C ILE A 8 -39.40 20.04 -33.31
N ILE A 9 -40.36 20.21 -32.42
CA ILE A 9 -40.13 20.11 -30.95
C ILE A 9 -39.78 18.68 -30.59
N VAL A 10 -40.53 17.72 -31.09
CA VAL A 10 -40.26 16.29 -30.84
C VAL A 10 -38.85 15.89 -31.31
N ARG A 11 -38.42 16.39 -32.45
CA ARG A 11 -37.07 16.14 -32.99
C ARG A 11 -35.99 16.76 -32.11
N ASN A 12 -36.16 17.97 -31.61
CA ASN A 12 -35.23 18.64 -30.75
C ASN A 12 -35.14 17.91 -29.38
N GLU A 13 -36.26 17.51 -28.80
CA GLU A 13 -36.26 16.75 -27.55
C GLU A 13 -35.58 15.38 -27.69
N LYS A 14 -35.78 14.68 -28.79
CA LYS A 14 -35.06 13.44 -29.10
C LYS A 14 -33.56 13.65 -29.19
N ARG A 15 -33.12 14.76 -29.82
CA ARG A 15 -31.70 15.12 -29.90
C ARG A 15 -31.11 15.43 -28.53
N MET A 16 -31.83 16.21 -27.70
CA MET A 16 -31.39 16.54 -26.34
C MET A 16 -31.31 15.29 -25.46
N LEU A 17 -32.26 14.37 -25.61
CA LEU A 17 -32.23 13.10 -24.93
C LEU A 17 -31.01 12.27 -25.36
N GLN A 18 -30.72 12.20 -26.66
CA GLN A 18 -29.54 11.49 -27.18
C GLN A 18 -28.25 12.12 -26.65
N GLU A 19 -28.14 13.44 -26.64
CA GLU A 19 -26.99 14.15 -26.09
C GLU A 19 -26.79 13.83 -24.59
N SER A 20 -27.88 13.73 -23.84
CA SER A 20 -27.84 13.36 -22.41
C SER A 20 -27.38 11.92 -22.19
N VAL A 21 -27.81 10.99 -23.04
CA VAL A 21 -27.38 9.59 -23.00
C VAL A 21 -25.90 9.47 -23.39
N ASP A 22 -25.48 10.17 -24.44
CA ASP A 22 -24.08 10.20 -24.86
C ASP A 22 -23.17 10.75 -23.74
N ALA A 23 -23.62 11.80 -23.04
CA ALA A 23 -22.89 12.35 -21.89
C ALA A 23 -22.87 11.41 -20.68
N LEU A 24 -23.93 10.64 -20.44
CA LEU A 24 -23.93 9.61 -19.41
C LEU A 24 -22.88 8.53 -19.69
N LEU A 25 -22.73 8.13 -20.93
CA LEU A 25 -21.77 7.11 -21.33
C LEU A 25 -20.33 7.63 -21.35
N ASP A 26 -20.06 8.75 -22.02
CA ASP A 26 -18.72 9.34 -22.12
C ASP A 26 -18.81 10.86 -22.30
N ASN A 27 -18.85 11.59 -21.19
CA ASN A 27 -19.03 13.04 -21.19
C ASN A 27 -17.82 13.76 -21.80
N GLY A 28 -18.07 14.63 -22.77
CA GLY A 28 -17.04 15.42 -23.44
C GLY A 28 -16.39 14.72 -24.66
N ARG A 29 -16.84 13.53 -25.04
CA ARG A 29 -16.35 12.85 -26.24
C ARG A 29 -16.85 13.51 -27.52
N ARG A 30 -18.08 13.99 -27.51
CA ARG A 30 -18.72 14.74 -28.62
C ARG A 30 -19.04 16.15 -28.16
N GLY A 31 -18.22 17.12 -28.57
CA GLY A 31 -18.48 18.52 -28.27
C GLY A 31 -18.13 18.92 -26.81
N ARG A 32 -18.84 19.92 -26.31
CA ARG A 32 -18.59 20.51 -24.99
C ARG A 32 -19.12 19.60 -23.89
N ALA A 33 -18.31 19.33 -22.88
CA ALA A 33 -18.73 18.53 -21.73
C ALA A 33 -19.88 19.18 -20.97
N ILE A 34 -20.89 18.39 -20.58
CA ILE A 34 -21.98 18.83 -19.71
C ILE A 34 -21.42 19.03 -18.31
N THR A 35 -21.71 20.19 -17.72
CA THR A 35 -21.20 20.61 -16.43
C THR A 35 -22.32 20.72 -15.41
N GLY A 36 -21.98 20.48 -14.14
CA GLY A 36 -22.90 20.75 -13.02
C GLY A 36 -22.96 22.24 -12.65
N SER A 37 -23.72 22.57 -11.58
CA SER A 37 -23.84 23.92 -11.03
C SER A 37 -22.49 24.59 -10.73
N ASN A 38 -21.49 23.81 -10.34
CA ASN A 38 -20.13 24.28 -10.01
C ASN A 38 -19.21 24.40 -11.25
N LYS A 39 -19.74 24.40 -12.47
CA LYS A 39 -18.99 24.44 -13.73
C LYS A 39 -17.97 23.29 -13.91
N ARG A 40 -18.04 22.24 -13.11
CA ARG A 40 -17.22 21.03 -13.27
C ARG A 40 -17.92 20.02 -14.17
N PRO A 41 -17.21 19.33 -15.06
CA PRO A 41 -17.80 18.27 -15.88
C PRO A 41 -18.46 17.20 -15.00
N LEU A 42 -19.64 16.75 -15.41
CA LEU A 42 -20.30 15.62 -14.75
C LEU A 42 -19.53 14.34 -15.04
N LYS A 43 -19.44 13.49 -14.05
CA LYS A 43 -18.71 12.20 -14.15
C LYS A 43 -19.57 11.20 -14.95
N SER A 44 -19.00 10.68 -16.04
CA SER A 44 -19.63 9.69 -16.90
C SER A 44 -19.28 8.25 -16.50
N LEU A 45 -19.93 7.26 -17.09
CA LEU A 45 -19.60 5.85 -16.89
C LEU A 45 -18.17 5.52 -17.37
N ALA A 46 -17.74 6.12 -18.47
CA ALA A 46 -16.38 5.98 -18.98
C ALA A 46 -15.34 6.50 -17.98
N ASP A 47 -15.60 7.62 -17.30
CA ASP A 47 -14.71 8.17 -16.28
C ASP A 47 -14.59 7.30 -15.03
N MET A 48 -15.60 6.47 -14.76
CA MET A 48 -15.54 5.49 -13.66
C MET A 48 -14.59 4.33 -13.96
N ILE A 49 -14.30 4.08 -15.21
CA ILE A 49 -13.48 2.95 -15.68
C ILE A 49 -12.09 3.41 -16.09
N LYS A 50 -12.00 4.52 -16.82
CA LYS A 50 -10.77 5.08 -17.42
C LYS A 50 -10.01 6.00 -16.47
N GLY A 51 -8.73 6.21 -16.76
CA GLY A 51 -7.86 7.19 -16.09
C GLY A 51 -7.31 6.74 -14.75
N LYS A 52 -6.62 7.65 -14.05
CA LYS A 52 -5.94 7.39 -12.77
C LYS A 52 -6.91 7.04 -11.64
N GLN A 53 -8.11 7.62 -11.65
CA GLN A 53 -9.17 7.40 -10.66
C GLN A 53 -10.20 6.36 -11.11
N GLY A 54 -10.01 5.78 -12.30
CA GLY A 54 -10.87 4.74 -12.82
C GLY A 54 -10.64 3.39 -12.16
N ARG A 55 -11.62 2.50 -12.32
CA ARG A 55 -11.65 1.18 -11.69
C ARG A 55 -10.42 0.34 -12.01
N PHE A 56 -9.94 0.37 -13.25
CA PHE A 56 -8.77 -0.40 -13.65
C PHE A 56 -7.52 -0.01 -12.87
N ARG A 57 -7.16 1.26 -12.84
CA ARG A 57 -5.93 1.71 -12.19
C ARG A 57 -6.03 1.77 -10.67
N GLN A 58 -7.21 2.03 -10.12
CA GLN A 58 -7.38 2.24 -8.69
C GLN A 58 -7.68 0.96 -7.92
N ASN A 59 -8.35 -0.03 -8.53
CA ASN A 59 -8.85 -1.21 -7.82
C ASN A 59 -8.46 -2.55 -8.43
N LEU A 60 -8.06 -2.61 -9.71
CA LEU A 60 -7.71 -3.86 -10.38
C LEU A 60 -6.20 -4.05 -10.54
N LEU A 61 -5.48 -3.06 -11.06
CA LEU A 61 -4.02 -3.13 -11.23
C LEU A 61 -3.25 -2.95 -9.93
N GLY A 62 -3.88 -2.39 -8.91
CA GLY A 62 -3.33 -2.24 -7.57
C GLY A 62 -4.44 -1.95 -6.57
N LYS A 63 -4.28 -2.46 -5.36
CA LYS A 63 -5.23 -2.29 -4.26
C LYS A 63 -4.51 -1.77 -3.02
N ARG A 64 -5.25 -1.14 -2.12
CA ARG A 64 -4.78 -0.91 -0.76
C ARG A 64 -4.77 -2.24 -0.03
N VAL A 65 -3.69 -2.52 0.67
CA VAL A 65 -3.50 -3.78 1.39
C VAL A 65 -3.30 -3.53 2.87
N ASP A 66 -3.79 -4.45 3.69
CA ASP A 66 -3.59 -4.46 5.13
C ASP A 66 -2.15 -4.89 5.48
N TYR A 67 -1.79 -4.80 6.74
CA TYR A 67 -0.44 -5.14 7.25
C TYR A 67 0.67 -4.42 6.51
N SER A 68 0.42 -3.16 6.19
CA SER A 68 1.36 -2.25 5.56
C SER A 68 1.38 -0.90 6.26
N GLY A 69 2.54 -0.28 6.27
CA GLY A 69 2.74 1.03 6.87
C GLY A 69 3.69 1.87 6.01
N ARG A 70 3.85 3.12 6.37
CA ARG A 70 4.75 4.04 5.68
C ARG A 70 5.44 4.96 6.70
N SER A 71 6.74 5.16 6.55
CA SER A 71 7.48 6.12 7.35
C SER A 71 8.68 6.69 6.60
N VAL A 72 9.26 7.73 7.16
CA VAL A 72 10.50 8.35 6.68
C VAL A 72 11.66 7.40 6.92
N ILE A 73 12.64 7.42 6.03
CA ILE A 73 13.87 6.64 6.16
C ILE A 73 15.02 7.49 6.70
N VAL A 74 15.86 6.85 7.49
CA VAL A 74 17.12 7.42 8.01
C VAL A 74 18.25 6.42 7.83
N VAL A 75 19.47 6.90 7.84
CA VAL A 75 20.64 6.04 7.70
C VAL A 75 20.82 5.14 8.92
N GLY A 76 21.12 3.85 8.66
CA GLY A 76 21.47 2.86 9.68
C GLY A 76 22.84 2.27 9.39
N PRO A 77 23.97 2.94 9.73
CA PRO A 77 25.31 2.50 9.35
C PRO A 77 25.77 1.24 10.10
N THR A 78 25.16 0.92 11.21
CA THR A 78 25.48 -0.26 12.04
C THR A 78 24.70 -1.52 11.63
N LEU A 79 23.72 -1.39 10.73
CA LEU A 79 22.94 -2.49 10.24
C LEU A 79 23.76 -3.39 9.30
N LYS A 80 23.48 -4.68 9.30
CA LYS A 80 23.95 -5.59 8.24
C LYS A 80 23.14 -5.34 6.95
N LEU A 81 23.68 -5.76 5.80
CA LEU A 81 23.05 -5.52 4.49
C LEU A 81 21.61 -6.06 4.39
N HIS A 82 21.32 -7.16 5.05
CA HIS A 82 20.00 -7.82 5.05
C HIS A 82 19.09 -7.31 6.19
N GLN A 83 19.53 -6.37 7.00
CA GLN A 83 18.80 -5.87 8.15
C GLN A 83 18.22 -4.47 7.89
N CYS A 84 17.09 -4.19 8.52
CA CYS A 84 16.53 -2.85 8.59
C CYS A 84 16.06 -2.54 10.02
N GLY A 85 16.14 -1.28 10.41
CA GLY A 85 15.58 -0.83 11.68
C GLY A 85 14.11 -0.47 11.53
N LEU A 86 13.24 -1.17 12.26
CA LEU A 86 11.80 -0.93 12.25
C LEU A 86 11.36 -0.30 13.58
N PRO A 87 10.66 0.85 13.57
CA PRO A 87 10.14 1.46 14.79
C PRO A 87 9.25 0.49 15.58
N LYS A 88 9.49 0.34 16.88
CA LYS A 88 8.74 -0.59 17.75
C LYS A 88 7.23 -0.43 17.65
N LYS A 89 6.72 0.79 17.68
CA LYS A 89 5.27 1.04 17.59
C LYS A 89 4.68 0.64 16.25
N MET A 90 5.42 0.88 15.16
CA MET A 90 5.02 0.42 13.82
C MET A 90 5.04 -1.10 13.74
N ALA A 91 6.08 -1.74 14.26
CA ALA A 91 6.18 -3.19 14.30
C ALA A 91 5.02 -3.82 15.06
N LEU A 92 4.66 -3.26 16.22
CA LEU A 92 3.53 -3.75 17.01
C LEU A 92 2.21 -3.71 16.23
N GLU A 93 1.94 -2.62 15.49
CA GLU A 93 0.74 -2.50 14.67
C GLU A 93 0.73 -3.51 13.50
N LEU A 94 1.87 -3.67 12.82
CA LEU A 94 1.98 -4.55 11.66
C LEU A 94 1.91 -6.04 12.03
N PHE A 95 2.48 -6.42 13.16
CA PHE A 95 2.55 -7.82 13.62
C PHE A 95 1.45 -8.20 14.61
N LYS A 96 0.44 -7.36 14.82
CA LYS A 96 -0.68 -7.62 15.74
C LYS A 96 -1.23 -9.05 15.69
N PRO A 97 -1.60 -9.62 14.52
CA PRO A 97 -2.20 -10.96 14.50
C PRO A 97 -1.24 -12.05 14.97
N PHE A 98 0.04 -11.92 14.66
CA PHE A 98 1.06 -12.86 15.09
C PHE A 98 1.30 -12.78 16.60
N VAL A 99 1.32 -11.56 17.16
CA VAL A 99 1.44 -11.32 18.59
C VAL A 99 0.22 -11.89 19.33
N PHE A 100 -1.00 -11.69 18.81
CA PHE A 100 -2.21 -12.27 19.41
C PHE A 100 -2.17 -13.81 19.44
N GLY A 101 -1.78 -14.41 18.31
CA GLY A 101 -1.63 -15.87 18.24
C GLY A 101 -0.58 -16.39 19.22
N LYS A 102 0.56 -15.71 19.35
CA LYS A 102 1.62 -16.10 20.28
C LYS A 102 1.20 -15.95 21.74
N LEU A 103 0.49 -14.85 22.10
CA LEU A 103 -0.07 -14.64 23.43
C LEU A 103 -1.05 -15.74 23.83
N GLN A 104 -1.88 -16.21 22.90
CA GLN A 104 -2.80 -17.33 23.15
C GLN A 104 -2.07 -18.65 23.29
N ASN A 105 -1.09 -18.93 22.42
CA ASN A 105 -0.30 -20.18 22.47
C ASN A 105 0.54 -20.30 23.75
N LEU A 106 0.95 -19.18 24.33
CA LEU A 106 1.68 -19.13 25.59
C LEU A 106 0.74 -19.08 26.83
N GLU A 107 -0.59 -19.21 26.60
CA GLU A 107 -1.62 -19.16 27.64
C GLU A 107 -1.64 -17.88 28.50
N LEU A 108 -0.96 -16.82 28.03
CA LEU A 108 -0.94 -15.50 28.69
C LEU A 108 -2.26 -14.76 28.50
N ALA A 109 -3.00 -15.09 27.46
CA ALA A 109 -4.33 -14.56 27.18
C ALA A 109 -5.28 -15.70 26.79
N THR A 110 -6.33 -15.91 27.55
CA THR A 110 -7.34 -16.94 27.27
C THR A 110 -8.28 -16.59 26.13
N THR A 111 -8.42 -15.29 25.84
CA THR A 111 -9.32 -14.78 24.79
C THR A 111 -8.61 -13.74 23.93
N ILE A 112 -9.05 -13.65 22.64
CA ILE A 112 -8.56 -12.62 21.71
C ILE A 112 -8.81 -11.20 22.26
N LYS A 113 -9.93 -11.01 22.97
CA LYS A 113 -10.26 -9.71 23.61
C LYS A 113 -9.27 -9.37 24.74
N GLY A 114 -8.82 -10.38 25.47
CA GLY A 114 -7.76 -10.24 26.50
C GLY A 114 -6.43 -9.85 25.86
N ALA A 115 -5.99 -10.61 24.86
CA ALA A 115 -4.77 -10.32 24.10
C ALA A 115 -4.78 -8.89 23.50
N LYS A 116 -5.91 -8.47 22.92
CA LYS A 116 -6.05 -7.12 22.39
C LYS A 116 -5.85 -6.04 23.44
N ARG A 117 -6.42 -6.21 24.64
CA ARG A 117 -6.26 -5.26 25.76
C ARG A 117 -4.80 -5.17 26.23
N MET A 118 -4.08 -6.31 26.31
CA MET A 118 -2.67 -6.33 26.68
C MET A 118 -1.80 -5.57 25.68
N VAL A 119 -2.07 -5.75 24.38
CA VAL A 119 -1.36 -5.04 23.32
C VAL A 119 -1.69 -3.54 23.32
N GLU A 120 -2.96 -3.15 23.54
CA GLU A 120 -3.37 -1.74 23.65
C GLU A 120 -2.76 -1.04 24.86
N ARG A 121 -2.48 -1.78 25.95
CA ARG A 121 -1.79 -1.26 27.16
C ARG A 121 -0.27 -1.24 27.02
N GLU A 122 0.26 -1.76 25.91
CA GLU A 122 1.72 -1.85 25.68
C GLU A 122 2.44 -2.55 26.87
N GLU A 123 1.88 -3.64 27.40
CA GLU A 123 2.47 -4.35 28.54
C GLU A 123 3.90 -4.85 28.22
N PRO A 124 4.84 -4.89 29.19
CA PRO A 124 6.23 -5.28 28.93
C PRO A 124 6.37 -6.63 28.22
N VAL A 125 5.54 -7.62 28.60
CA VAL A 125 5.51 -8.96 28.00
C VAL A 125 5.23 -8.93 26.50
N VAL A 126 4.44 -7.96 26.04
CA VAL A 126 4.10 -7.81 24.62
C VAL A 126 5.34 -7.47 23.79
N TRP A 127 6.26 -6.69 24.33
CA TRP A 127 7.51 -6.33 23.66
C TRP A 127 8.46 -7.52 23.51
N ASP A 128 8.55 -8.38 24.51
CA ASP A 128 9.35 -9.61 24.45
C ASP A 128 8.78 -10.57 23.40
N ILE A 129 7.46 -10.74 23.38
CA ILE A 129 6.77 -11.55 22.38
C ILE A 129 6.94 -10.96 20.97
N LEU A 130 6.84 -9.65 20.83
CA LEU A 130 7.07 -8.99 19.56
C LEU A 130 8.49 -9.23 19.04
N ALA A 131 9.49 -9.15 19.91
CA ALA A 131 10.88 -9.43 19.56
C ALA A 131 11.06 -10.87 19.09
N ASP A 132 10.37 -11.82 19.70
CA ASP A 132 10.39 -13.23 19.29
C ASP A 132 9.65 -13.48 17.98
N VAL A 133 8.52 -12.82 17.76
CA VAL A 133 7.73 -12.93 16.52
C VAL A 133 8.48 -12.37 15.33
N ILE A 134 9.23 -11.28 15.51
CA ILE A 134 9.99 -10.62 14.45
C ILE A 134 11.22 -11.43 14.04
N LYS A 135 11.79 -12.20 14.96
CA LYS A 135 12.88 -13.11 14.61
C LYS A 135 12.46 -13.99 13.45
N GLU A 136 13.29 -14.04 12.43
CA GLU A 136 13.05 -14.87 11.25
C GLU A 136 11.82 -14.53 10.41
N HIS A 137 11.10 -13.43 10.70
CA HIS A 137 9.99 -12.96 9.89
C HIS A 137 10.43 -11.79 9.01
N PRO A 138 10.74 -12.01 7.73
CA PRO A 138 11.20 -10.95 6.85
C PRO A 138 10.05 -9.95 6.56
N ILE A 139 10.42 -8.71 6.34
CA ILE A 139 9.51 -7.67 5.87
C ILE A 139 9.95 -7.16 4.50
N LEU A 140 9.02 -6.63 3.73
CA LEU A 140 9.30 -6.00 2.45
C LEU A 140 9.33 -4.50 2.61
N LEU A 141 10.37 -3.86 2.08
CA LEU A 141 10.46 -2.41 1.93
C LEU A 141 10.29 -2.04 0.46
N ASN A 142 9.48 -1.02 0.21
CA ASN A 142 9.24 -0.48 -1.13
C ASN A 142 9.38 1.04 -1.12
N ARG A 143 10.11 1.59 -2.09
CA ARG A 143 10.14 3.01 -2.39
C ARG A 143 9.43 3.30 -3.71
N ALA A 144 8.45 4.19 -3.69
CA ALA A 144 7.81 4.71 -4.90
C ALA A 144 8.65 5.87 -5.49
N PRO A 145 8.81 5.96 -6.83
CA PRO A 145 8.28 5.04 -7.84
C PRO A 145 9.10 3.75 -7.95
N THR A 146 8.42 2.60 -8.07
CA THR A 146 9.10 1.30 -8.28
C THR A 146 9.41 1.13 -9.76
N LEU A 147 10.63 1.46 -10.16
CA LEU A 147 11.05 1.46 -11.57
C LEU A 147 11.59 0.10 -12.03
N HIS A 148 12.11 -0.70 -11.11
CA HIS A 148 12.71 -2.00 -11.37
C HIS A 148 12.55 -2.92 -10.16
N ARG A 149 12.88 -4.21 -10.31
CA ARG A 149 12.64 -5.22 -9.26
C ARG A 149 13.33 -4.93 -7.93
N LEU A 150 14.48 -4.25 -7.92
CA LEU A 150 15.19 -3.90 -6.69
C LEU A 150 14.55 -2.73 -5.91
N GLY A 151 13.51 -2.12 -6.44
CA GLY A 151 12.65 -1.17 -5.71
C GLY A 151 11.76 -1.83 -4.64
N ILE A 152 11.77 -3.18 -4.58
CA ILE A 152 11.14 -3.98 -3.53
C ILE A 152 12.16 -5.02 -3.09
N GLN A 153 12.58 -4.96 -1.84
CA GLN A 153 13.52 -5.93 -1.26
C GLN A 153 13.04 -6.36 0.12
N ALA A 154 13.44 -7.57 0.52
CA ALA A 154 13.15 -8.11 1.84
C ALA A 154 14.32 -7.83 2.80
N PHE A 155 13.98 -7.61 4.05
CA PHE A 155 14.92 -7.39 5.14
C PHE A 155 14.47 -8.10 6.40
N GLU A 156 15.43 -8.45 7.25
CA GLU A 156 15.16 -8.85 8.63
C GLU A 156 14.99 -7.60 9.49
N PRO A 157 13.83 -7.41 10.13
CA PRO A 157 13.61 -6.23 10.96
C PRO A 157 14.30 -6.33 12.31
N LEU A 158 14.93 -5.23 12.72
CA LEU A 158 15.41 -4.99 14.08
C LEU A 158 14.55 -3.92 14.73
N LEU A 159 14.11 -4.14 15.95
CA LEU A 159 13.35 -3.14 16.69
C LEU A 159 14.24 -1.97 17.10
N ILE A 160 13.80 -0.77 16.75
CA ILE A 160 14.48 0.47 17.11
C ILE A 160 13.53 1.43 17.80
N GLU A 161 14.07 2.32 18.62
CA GLU A 161 13.34 3.45 19.15
C GLU A 161 13.17 4.53 18.08
N GLY A 162 12.12 5.34 18.20
CA GLY A 162 11.84 6.42 17.26
C GLY A 162 10.67 6.13 16.32
N LYS A 163 10.58 6.91 15.25
CA LYS A 163 9.46 6.85 14.27
C LYS A 163 9.93 6.59 12.83
N ALA A 164 11.23 6.72 12.57
CA ALA A 164 11.81 6.56 11.24
C ALA A 164 12.39 5.15 11.05
N ILE A 165 12.31 4.65 9.83
CA ILE A 165 12.89 3.36 9.42
C ILE A 165 14.39 3.57 9.19
N GLN A 166 15.23 2.72 9.75
CA GLN A 166 16.66 2.72 9.47
C GLN A 166 16.96 1.80 8.29
N LEU A 167 17.72 2.33 7.32
CA LEU A 167 18.08 1.62 6.10
C LEU A 167 19.61 1.58 5.96
N HIS A 168 20.13 0.44 5.51
CA HIS A 168 21.56 0.31 5.22
C HIS A 168 21.94 1.19 4.02
N PRO A 169 23.01 1.99 4.11
CA PRO A 169 23.37 2.95 3.04
C PRO A 169 23.66 2.31 1.68
N LEU A 170 24.18 1.09 1.62
CA LEU A 170 24.49 0.42 0.35
C LEU A 170 23.24 0.05 -0.49
N VAL A 171 22.07 -0.12 0.13
CA VAL A 171 20.83 -0.42 -0.61
C VAL A 171 20.16 0.83 -1.17
N CYS A 172 20.57 2.02 -0.75
CA CYS A 172 19.99 3.28 -1.21
C CYS A 172 20.10 3.45 -2.74
N LYS A 173 21.21 3.02 -3.33
CA LYS A 173 21.42 3.07 -4.78
C LYS A 173 20.36 2.23 -5.53
N ALA A 174 20.03 1.04 -5.04
CA ALA A 174 19.02 0.18 -5.63
C ALA A 174 17.62 0.78 -5.57
N TYR A 175 17.30 1.49 -4.49
CA TYR A 175 16.02 2.19 -4.32
C TYR A 175 15.99 3.58 -4.96
N ASN A 176 17.12 4.10 -5.41
CA ASN A 176 17.29 5.51 -5.75
C ASN A 176 16.76 6.41 -4.62
N ALA A 177 17.13 6.06 -3.39
CA ALA A 177 16.67 6.71 -2.16
C ALA A 177 17.78 7.58 -1.58
N ASP A 178 17.38 8.70 -0.99
CA ASP A 178 18.21 9.56 -0.19
C ASP A 178 17.55 9.84 1.18
N PHE A 179 18.28 10.45 2.09
CA PHE A 179 17.82 10.69 3.46
C PHE A 179 17.40 12.14 3.69
N ASP A 180 16.88 12.78 2.67
CA ASP A 180 16.39 14.17 2.68
C ASP A 180 14.91 14.31 3.08
N GLY A 181 14.28 13.22 3.47
CA GLY A 181 12.86 13.15 3.82
C GLY A 181 12.08 12.10 3.02
N ASP A 182 12.78 11.27 2.27
CA ASP A 182 12.18 10.15 1.56
C ASP A 182 11.43 9.21 2.49
N GLN A 183 10.34 8.65 1.99
CA GLN A 183 9.51 7.68 2.69
C GLN A 183 9.54 6.33 1.99
N MET A 184 9.46 5.27 2.77
CA MET A 184 9.29 3.91 2.28
C MET A 184 8.03 3.26 2.85
N ALA A 185 7.43 2.39 2.04
CA ALA A 185 6.36 1.51 2.50
C ALA A 185 6.95 0.22 3.05
N VAL A 186 6.33 -0.28 4.12
CA VAL A 186 6.64 -1.55 4.78
C VAL A 186 5.47 -2.48 4.57
N HIS A 187 5.73 -3.73 4.18
CA HIS A 187 4.72 -4.77 4.04
C HIS A 187 5.16 -6.03 4.78
N VAL A 188 4.22 -6.67 5.47
CA VAL A 188 4.47 -7.92 6.19
C VAL A 188 3.89 -9.08 5.38
N PRO A 189 4.71 -10.03 4.90
CA PRO A 189 4.23 -11.26 4.28
C PRO A 189 3.52 -12.12 5.33
N LEU A 190 2.29 -12.54 5.03
CA LEU A 190 1.43 -13.24 6.01
C LEU A 190 1.57 -14.76 5.89
N THR A 191 1.65 -15.30 4.67
CA THR A 191 1.71 -16.74 4.43
C THR A 191 3.14 -17.26 4.48
N LEU A 192 3.30 -18.53 4.80
CA LEU A 192 4.59 -19.19 4.86
C LEU A 192 5.31 -19.17 3.51
N GLU A 193 4.56 -19.38 2.42
CA GLU A 193 5.08 -19.32 1.05
C GLU A 193 5.61 -17.93 0.72
N SER A 194 4.89 -16.86 1.13
CA SER A 194 5.33 -15.49 0.93
C SER A 194 6.60 -15.18 1.72
N GLN A 195 6.72 -15.68 2.95
CA GLN A 195 7.92 -15.52 3.76
C GLN A 195 9.11 -16.25 3.14
N LEU A 196 8.89 -17.47 2.63
CA LEU A 196 9.92 -18.24 1.93
C LEU A 196 10.37 -17.52 0.66
N ALA A 197 9.43 -17.01 -0.14
CA ALA A 197 9.74 -16.21 -1.33
C ALA A 197 10.55 -14.94 -0.97
N CYS A 198 10.21 -14.27 0.13
CA CYS A 198 10.98 -13.13 0.63
C CYS A 198 12.43 -13.52 0.95
N ARG A 199 12.64 -14.65 1.64
CA ARG A 199 13.98 -15.13 2.00
C ARG A 199 14.79 -15.61 0.80
N ALA A 200 14.17 -16.37 -0.09
CA ALA A 200 14.87 -16.99 -1.21
C ALA A 200 15.17 -16.00 -2.34
N LEU A 201 14.21 -15.14 -2.68
CA LEU A 201 14.27 -14.32 -3.90
C LEU A 201 14.49 -12.83 -3.63
N LEU A 202 13.87 -12.28 -2.57
CA LEU A 202 13.77 -10.83 -2.39
C LEU A 202 14.74 -10.27 -1.34
N MET A 203 15.45 -11.12 -0.59
CA MET A 203 16.40 -10.67 0.42
C MET A 203 17.47 -9.77 -0.20
N ALA A 204 17.79 -8.66 0.45
CA ALA A 204 18.79 -7.71 -0.04
C ALA A 204 20.17 -8.35 -0.26
N SER A 205 20.55 -9.31 0.60
CA SER A 205 21.80 -10.08 0.45
C SER A 205 21.85 -10.93 -0.80
N ASN A 206 20.71 -11.38 -1.33
CA ASN A 206 20.62 -12.22 -2.53
C ASN A 206 20.56 -11.39 -3.82
N ASN A 207 20.43 -10.07 -3.71
CA ASN A 207 20.27 -9.15 -4.82
C ASN A 207 21.36 -8.05 -4.83
N ILE A 208 22.59 -8.44 -4.54
CA ILE A 208 23.72 -7.51 -4.49
C ILE A 208 24.08 -6.98 -5.88
N LEU A 209 24.05 -7.86 -6.90
CA LEU A 209 24.37 -7.48 -8.27
C LEU A 209 23.16 -6.85 -8.96
N SER A 210 23.38 -5.71 -9.59
CA SER A 210 22.32 -5.01 -10.35
C SER A 210 22.04 -5.76 -11.66
N PRO A 211 20.78 -6.01 -12.02
CA PRO A 211 20.44 -6.64 -13.31
C PRO A 211 20.85 -5.81 -14.52
N SER A 212 21.05 -4.51 -14.36
CA SER A 212 21.40 -3.59 -15.45
C SER A 212 22.88 -3.39 -15.64
N ASN A 213 23.68 -3.46 -14.56
CA ASN A 213 25.09 -3.10 -14.57
C ASN A 213 26.03 -4.26 -14.15
N GLY A 214 25.48 -5.35 -13.69
CA GLY A 214 26.25 -6.49 -13.17
C GLY A 214 26.70 -6.36 -11.74
#